data_3a35f9aab1acab5fd5b943f02e71871f
#
_entry.id   3a35f9aab1acab5fd5b943f02e71871f
#
_cell.length_a   1.000
_cell.length_b   1.000
_cell.length_c   1.000
_cell.angle_alpha   90.00
_cell.angle_beta   90.00
_cell.angle_gamma   90.00
#
_symmetry.space_group_name_H-M   'P 1'
#
loop_
_entity.id
_entity.type
_entity.pdbx_description
1 polymer ?
#
loop_
_entity_poly.entity_id
_entity_poly.type
_entity_poly.pdbx_seq_one_letter_code
_entity_poly.pdbx_strand_id
1 'polypeptide(L)'
;MIKIVFICIILLYISFLCKHQIKEFFDPDSTNDSTNNSTNILGTKLEICSTDPMTGFHRKGYCKTGPEDKGTHTVCATVTDEFLEFTKSMGNDLSTPRDNFPGLKDGDKWCLCELRWQQGVHNGYITDVDLKATNSKTRPSIRYEIEALNLQEFLQEELNILKNKIF
;
A
#
# COMPACT_ATOMS: atom_id res chain seq x y z
N MET A 1 -19.50 33.60 -16.12
CA MET A 1 -20.49 32.55 -15.79
C MET A 1 -20.06 31.15 -16.21
N ILE A 2 -19.61 30.92 -17.45
CA ILE A 2 -19.19 29.60 -17.96
C ILE A 2 -18.11 28.93 -17.11
N LYS A 3 -17.06 29.67 -16.68
CA LYS A 3 -15.99 29.12 -15.85
C LYS A 3 -16.44 28.60 -14.47
N ILE A 4 -17.42 29.27 -13.85
CA ILE A 4 -17.98 28.86 -12.55
C ILE A 4 -18.80 27.59 -12.70
N VAL A 5 -19.60 27.47 -13.78
CA VAL A 5 -20.38 26.26 -14.08
C VAL A 5 -19.46 25.06 -14.30
N PHE A 6 -18.35 25.26 -15.03
CA PHE A 6 -17.35 24.19 -15.26
C PHE A 6 -16.69 23.73 -13.94
N ILE A 7 -16.33 24.66 -13.06
CA ILE A 7 -15.74 24.33 -11.75
C ILE A 7 -16.74 23.55 -10.90
N CYS A 8 -18.01 23.94 -10.88
CA CYS A 8 -19.06 23.22 -10.15
C CYS A 8 -19.26 21.79 -10.69
N ILE A 9 -19.24 21.61 -12.02
CA ILE A 9 -19.36 20.28 -12.65
C ILE A 9 -18.18 19.40 -12.28
N ILE A 10 -16.96 19.94 -12.30
CA ILE A 10 -15.75 19.21 -11.90
C ILE A 10 -15.82 18.79 -10.42
N LEU A 11 -16.25 19.69 -9.53
CA LEU A 11 -16.38 19.37 -8.09
C LEU A 11 -17.46 18.32 -7.84
N LEU A 12 -18.57 18.35 -8.57
CA LEU A 12 -19.62 17.33 -8.48
C LEU A 12 -19.14 15.99 -9.03
N TYR A 13 -18.35 15.98 -10.10
CA TYR A 13 -17.77 14.77 -10.67
C TYR A 13 -16.72 14.15 -9.73
N ILE A 14 -15.85 14.96 -9.14
CA ILE A 14 -14.89 14.51 -8.11
C ILE A 14 -15.63 13.94 -6.89
N SER A 15 -16.70 14.61 -6.43
CA SER A 15 -17.53 14.12 -5.32
C SER A 15 -18.25 12.81 -5.66
N PHE A 16 -18.69 12.63 -6.91
CA PHE A 16 -19.29 11.39 -7.39
C PHE A 16 -18.28 10.25 -7.46
N LEU A 17 -17.08 10.50 -8.01
CA LEU A 17 -15.99 9.54 -8.07
C LEU A 17 -15.52 9.14 -6.66
N CYS A 18 -15.37 10.09 -5.75
CA CYS A 18 -15.02 9.84 -4.37
C CYS A 18 -16.07 8.95 -3.66
N LYS A 19 -17.36 9.21 -3.87
CA LYS A 19 -18.44 8.37 -3.33
C LYS A 19 -18.48 6.97 -3.96
N HIS A 20 -18.15 6.85 -5.25
CA HIS A 20 -18.11 5.56 -5.95
C HIS A 20 -16.95 4.71 -5.44
N GLN A 21 -15.77 5.30 -5.30
CA GLN A 21 -14.58 4.64 -4.73
C GLN A 21 -14.84 4.20 -3.28
N ILE A 22 -15.44 5.05 -2.44
CA ILE A 22 -15.79 4.71 -1.06
C ILE A 22 -16.82 3.56 -1.02
N LYS A 23 -17.75 3.48 -1.97
CA LYS A 23 -18.76 2.41 -2.02
C LYS A 23 -18.18 1.06 -2.41
N GLU A 24 -17.20 1.02 -3.33
CA GLU A 24 -16.44 -0.22 -3.64
C GLU A 24 -15.55 -0.65 -2.47
N PHE A 25 -15.15 0.30 -1.62
CA PHE A 25 -14.31 0.06 -0.45
C PHE A 25 -15.07 -0.55 0.74
N PHE A 26 -16.41 -0.39 0.80
CA PHE A 26 -17.27 -0.86 1.89
C PHE A 26 -18.33 -1.87 1.42
N ASP A 27 -17.97 -2.86 0.61
CA ASP A 27 -18.90 -3.95 0.28
C ASP A 27 -18.80 -5.06 1.36
N PRO A 28 -19.87 -5.28 2.19
CA PRO A 28 -19.81 -6.19 3.32
C PRO A 28 -20.08 -7.66 2.97
N ASP A 29 -20.13 -8.05 1.70
CA ASP A 29 -20.47 -9.41 1.29
C ASP A 29 -19.25 -10.25 0.89
N SER A 30 -18.45 -10.69 1.88
CA SER A 30 -17.54 -11.81 1.72
C SER A 30 -17.76 -12.85 2.80
N THR A 31 -18.58 -13.83 2.46
CA THR A 31 -18.91 -15.00 3.27
C THR A 31 -17.70 -15.89 3.56
N ASN A 32 -17.53 -16.17 4.84
CA ASN A 32 -16.86 -17.29 5.52
C ASN A 32 -16.14 -18.36 4.70
N ASP A 33 -14.82 -18.41 4.89
CA ASP A 33 -14.04 -19.64 4.84
C ASP A 33 -13.15 -19.71 6.09
N SER A 34 -13.42 -20.68 6.97
CA SER A 34 -13.01 -20.72 8.37
C SER A 34 -11.65 -21.36 8.65
N THR A 35 -10.71 -21.44 7.70
CA THR A 35 -9.38 -22.04 7.91
C THR A 35 -8.16 -21.21 7.49
N ASN A 36 -8.34 -20.04 6.87
CA ASN A 36 -7.19 -19.18 6.49
C ASN A 36 -7.57 -17.69 6.38
N ASN A 37 -8.33 -17.17 7.32
CA ASN A 37 -9.09 -15.91 7.21
C ASN A 37 -8.25 -14.67 7.55
N SER A 38 -7.12 -14.47 6.87
CA SER A 38 -6.49 -13.14 6.85
C SER A 38 -7.13 -12.31 5.75
N THR A 39 -7.63 -11.12 6.12
CA THR A 39 -8.13 -10.12 5.18
C THR A 39 -7.07 -9.06 4.92
N ASN A 40 -7.20 -8.37 3.81
CA ASN A 40 -6.40 -7.20 3.47
C ASN A 40 -7.07 -5.92 3.99
N ILE A 41 -6.44 -4.77 3.80
CA ILE A 41 -6.96 -3.47 4.27
C ILE A 41 -8.24 -3.04 3.53
N LEU A 42 -8.57 -3.63 2.38
CA LEU A 42 -9.82 -3.42 1.66
C LEU A 42 -10.98 -4.27 2.21
N GLY A 43 -10.72 -5.13 3.23
CA GLY A 43 -11.71 -6.04 3.80
C GLY A 43 -11.94 -7.33 3.01
N THR A 44 -11.25 -7.52 1.88
CA THR A 44 -11.31 -8.75 1.07
C THR A 44 -10.23 -9.74 1.50
N LYS A 45 -10.17 -10.92 0.87
CA LYS A 45 -9.15 -11.95 1.15
C LYS A 45 -7.75 -11.39 0.91
N LEU A 46 -6.82 -11.66 1.84
CA LEU A 46 -5.42 -11.27 1.70
C LEU A 46 -4.77 -12.00 0.52
N GLU A 47 -4.23 -11.25 -0.43
CA GLU A 47 -3.53 -11.76 -1.60
C GLU A 47 -2.03 -11.98 -1.34
N ILE A 48 -1.35 -12.67 -2.25
CA ILE A 48 0.10 -12.87 -2.22
C ILE A 48 0.80 -11.55 -2.53
N CYS A 49 1.76 -11.16 -1.69
CA CYS A 49 2.62 -10.01 -1.92
C CYS A 49 3.74 -10.34 -2.90
N SER A 50 4.55 -11.37 -2.61
CA SER A 50 5.59 -11.88 -3.53
C SER A 50 6.01 -13.30 -3.19
N THR A 51 6.32 -14.07 -4.23
CA THR A 51 6.95 -15.39 -4.13
C THR A 51 8.40 -15.38 -4.63
N ASP A 52 8.81 -14.30 -5.31
CA ASP A 52 10.19 -14.09 -5.75
C ASP A 52 10.53 -12.59 -5.68
N PRO A 53 11.32 -12.17 -4.70
CA PRO A 53 11.81 -12.95 -3.54
C PRO A 53 10.66 -13.39 -2.62
N MET A 54 10.79 -14.59 -2.02
CA MET A 54 9.78 -15.13 -1.11
C MET A 54 9.68 -14.28 0.16
N THR A 55 8.56 -13.58 0.32
CA THR A 55 8.35 -12.60 1.38
C THR A 55 7.46 -13.10 2.53
N GLY A 56 7.21 -12.20 3.49
CA GLY A 56 6.39 -12.40 4.67
C GLY A 56 7.18 -12.93 5.86
N PHE A 57 6.70 -12.66 7.07
CA PHE A 57 7.33 -13.13 8.31
C PHE A 57 7.49 -14.66 8.30
N HIS A 58 6.49 -15.40 7.84
CA HIS A 58 6.51 -16.86 7.73
C HIS A 58 7.10 -17.39 6.42
N ARG A 59 7.63 -16.54 5.54
CA ARG A 59 8.16 -16.91 4.21
C ARG A 59 7.19 -17.77 3.39
N LYS A 60 5.94 -17.30 3.29
CA LYS A 60 4.85 -17.95 2.51
C LYS A 60 4.23 -17.01 1.46
N GLY A 61 4.89 -15.90 1.13
CA GLY A 61 4.46 -14.93 0.15
C GLY A 61 3.38 -13.94 0.64
N TYR A 62 2.84 -14.11 1.84
CA TYR A 62 1.79 -13.26 2.40
C TYR A 62 2.31 -12.38 3.53
N CYS A 63 1.81 -11.15 3.62
CA CYS A 63 2.08 -10.25 4.74
C CYS A 63 1.20 -10.61 5.96
N LYS A 64 1.30 -11.89 6.39
CA LYS A 64 0.64 -12.39 7.59
C LYS A 64 1.48 -12.10 8.82
N THR A 65 0.80 -11.70 9.91
CA THR A 65 1.41 -11.39 11.20
C THR A 65 0.75 -12.19 12.31
N GLY A 66 1.45 -12.36 13.42
CA GLY A 66 1.02 -13.04 14.62
C GLY A 66 1.74 -12.50 15.87
N PRO A 67 1.48 -13.06 17.07
CA PRO A 67 2.08 -12.58 18.31
C PRO A 67 3.63 -12.65 18.33
N GLU A 68 4.21 -13.55 17.54
CA GLU A 68 5.65 -13.74 17.36
C GLU A 68 6.30 -12.67 16.47
N ASP A 69 5.53 -12.04 15.58
CA ASP A 69 6.00 -11.01 14.64
C ASP A 69 6.08 -9.64 15.32
N LYS A 70 7.17 -9.39 16.05
CA LYS A 70 7.41 -8.12 16.76
C LYS A 70 7.53 -6.92 15.82
N GLY A 71 7.90 -7.17 14.56
CA GLY A 71 8.03 -6.12 13.53
C GLY A 71 6.71 -5.76 12.87
N THR A 72 5.67 -6.58 13.02
CA THR A 72 4.38 -6.38 12.36
C THR A 72 4.57 -6.20 10.85
N HIS A 73 5.04 -7.26 10.15
CA HIS A 73 5.36 -7.23 8.72
C HIS A 73 4.09 -7.35 7.87
N THR A 74 3.29 -6.30 7.88
CA THR A 74 1.93 -6.29 7.32
C THR A 74 1.77 -5.49 6.04
N VAL A 75 2.71 -4.59 5.71
CA VAL A 75 2.61 -3.71 4.55
C VAL A 75 3.32 -4.35 3.35
N CYS A 76 2.56 -4.70 2.31
CA CYS A 76 3.13 -5.13 1.04
C CYS A 76 3.50 -3.91 0.20
N ALA A 77 4.79 -3.66 0.00
CA ALA A 77 5.25 -2.52 -0.77
C ALA A 77 6.29 -2.93 -1.81
N THR A 78 6.31 -2.21 -2.93
CA THR A 78 7.37 -2.27 -3.94
C THR A 78 8.50 -1.37 -3.49
N VAL A 79 9.66 -1.93 -3.17
CA VAL A 79 10.80 -1.15 -2.69
C VAL A 79 11.54 -0.49 -3.85
N THR A 80 12.12 0.69 -3.59
CA THR A 80 13.00 1.41 -4.52
C THR A 80 14.42 1.43 -3.98
N ASP A 81 15.41 1.69 -4.86
CA ASP A 81 16.81 1.84 -4.43
C ASP A 81 16.96 2.92 -3.35
N GLU A 82 16.26 4.07 -3.51
CA GLU A 82 16.31 5.17 -2.55
C GLU A 82 15.72 4.74 -1.18
N PHE A 83 14.61 3.99 -1.18
CA PHE A 83 14.04 3.45 0.05
C PHE A 83 15.00 2.45 0.71
N LEU A 84 15.64 1.57 -0.07
CA LEU A 84 16.60 0.59 0.43
C LEU A 84 17.85 1.26 1.04
N GLU A 85 18.41 2.27 0.39
CA GLU A 85 19.52 3.05 0.91
C GLU A 85 19.15 3.78 2.20
N PHE A 86 17.97 4.41 2.22
CA PHE A 86 17.47 5.08 3.41
C PHE A 86 17.31 4.11 4.59
N THR A 87 16.60 2.99 4.42
CA THR A 87 16.37 2.04 5.51
C THR A 87 17.68 1.44 6.01
N LYS A 88 18.64 1.20 5.12
CA LYS A 88 20.01 0.76 5.48
C LYS A 88 20.71 1.80 6.35
N SER A 89 20.65 3.07 6.00
CA SER A 89 21.23 4.17 6.79
C SER A 89 20.61 4.27 8.19
N MET A 90 19.33 3.88 8.30
CA MET A 90 18.58 3.84 9.56
C MET A 90 18.72 2.51 10.32
N GLY A 91 19.73 1.68 9.96
CA GLY A 91 20.03 0.42 10.61
C GLY A 91 19.15 -0.76 10.23
N ASN A 92 18.34 -0.63 9.17
CA ASN A 92 17.51 -1.70 8.62
C ASN A 92 17.99 -2.05 7.20
N ASP A 93 19.10 -2.78 7.11
CA ASP A 93 19.67 -3.20 5.83
C ASP A 93 18.82 -4.31 5.18
N LEU A 94 18.08 -3.96 4.14
CA LEU A 94 17.27 -4.87 3.33
C LEU A 94 17.92 -5.21 1.99
N SER A 95 19.07 -4.63 1.64
CA SER A 95 19.74 -4.85 0.36
C SER A 95 20.85 -5.90 0.42
N THR A 96 21.46 -6.10 1.60
CA THR A 96 22.56 -7.07 1.74
C THR A 96 22.05 -8.50 1.93
N PRO A 97 22.42 -9.46 1.06
CA PRO A 97 22.06 -10.87 1.22
C PRO A 97 22.62 -11.45 2.54
N ARG A 98 21.87 -12.36 3.16
CA ARG A 98 22.23 -13.12 4.36
C ARG A 98 21.67 -14.54 4.24
N ASP A 99 22.04 -15.48 5.12
CA ASP A 99 21.75 -16.92 5.03
C ASP A 99 20.32 -17.29 4.58
N ASN A 100 19.30 -16.63 5.12
CA ASN A 100 17.89 -16.90 4.77
C ASN A 100 17.18 -15.68 4.20
N PHE A 101 17.94 -14.73 3.68
CA PHE A 101 17.43 -13.51 3.11
C PHE A 101 18.22 -13.13 1.84
N PRO A 102 17.58 -13.05 0.66
CA PRO A 102 18.28 -12.89 -0.61
C PRO A 102 18.88 -11.48 -0.83
N GLY A 103 18.53 -10.51 0.01
CA GLY A 103 18.70 -9.09 -0.31
C GLY A 103 17.67 -8.62 -1.31
N LEU A 104 17.20 -7.39 -1.15
CA LEU A 104 16.23 -6.77 -2.05
C LEU A 104 16.92 -5.79 -2.98
N LYS A 105 16.31 -5.60 -4.15
CA LYS A 105 16.67 -4.62 -5.18
C LYS A 105 15.44 -3.82 -5.59
N ASP A 106 15.66 -2.76 -6.34
CA ASP A 106 14.60 -1.95 -6.93
C ASP A 106 13.55 -2.81 -7.63
N GLY A 107 12.27 -2.50 -7.38
CA GLY A 107 11.12 -3.21 -7.93
C GLY A 107 10.70 -4.48 -7.20
N ASP A 108 11.47 -4.97 -6.23
CA ASP A 108 11.07 -6.12 -5.43
C ASP A 108 9.88 -5.78 -4.53
N LYS A 109 8.88 -6.68 -4.45
CA LYS A 109 7.78 -6.58 -3.48
C LYS A 109 8.14 -7.29 -2.18
N TRP A 110 7.93 -6.58 -1.06
CA TRP A 110 8.27 -7.10 0.27
C TRP A 110 7.25 -6.75 1.33
N CYS A 111 7.00 -7.68 2.26
CA CYS A 111 6.22 -7.40 3.45
C CYS A 111 7.08 -6.61 4.45
N LEU A 112 6.94 -5.30 4.42
CA LEU A 112 7.68 -4.40 5.30
C LEU A 112 7.11 -4.40 6.72
N CYS A 113 8.01 -4.24 7.70
CA CYS A 113 7.63 -3.81 9.03
C CYS A 113 6.90 -2.46 8.92
N GLU A 114 5.68 -2.37 9.48
CA GLU A 114 4.83 -1.19 9.31
C GLU A 114 5.48 0.12 9.79
N LEU A 115 6.26 0.07 10.88
CA LEU A 115 6.99 1.25 11.38
C LEU A 115 8.18 1.64 10.50
N ARG A 116 8.81 0.67 9.82
CA ARG A 116 9.89 0.97 8.88
C ARG A 116 9.36 1.56 7.59
N TRP A 117 8.21 1.10 7.13
CA TRP A 117 7.50 1.73 6.02
C TRP A 117 7.12 3.19 6.37
N GLN A 118 6.47 3.41 7.51
CA GLN A 118 6.08 4.74 7.98
C GLN A 118 7.31 5.67 8.14
N GLN A 119 8.42 5.15 8.68
CA GLN A 119 9.67 5.89 8.80
C GLN A 119 10.17 6.37 7.43
N GLY A 120 10.07 5.54 6.39
CA GLY A 120 10.39 5.91 5.02
C GLY A 120 9.51 7.05 4.53
N VAL A 121 8.19 6.90 4.62
CA VAL A 121 7.19 7.90 4.20
C VAL A 121 7.44 9.27 4.87
N HIS A 122 7.64 9.29 6.18
CA HIS A 122 7.87 10.53 6.93
C HIS A 122 9.20 11.22 6.57
N ASN A 123 10.10 10.52 5.89
CA ASN A 123 11.35 11.08 5.38
C ASN A 123 11.34 11.28 3.85
N GLY A 124 10.18 11.15 3.20
CA GLY A 124 10.00 11.41 1.77
C GLY A 124 10.31 10.23 0.84
N TYR A 125 10.60 9.05 1.40
CA TYR A 125 10.85 7.82 0.65
C TYR A 125 9.57 7.01 0.52
N ILE A 126 8.71 7.42 -0.40
CA ILE A 126 7.40 6.81 -0.65
C ILE A 126 7.60 5.58 -1.53
N THR A 127 6.92 4.49 -1.17
CA THR A 127 6.89 3.24 -1.93
C THR A 127 5.45 2.95 -2.36
N ASP A 128 5.29 2.33 -3.52
CA ASP A 128 3.98 1.83 -3.96
C ASP A 128 3.51 0.68 -3.05
N VAL A 129 2.27 0.76 -2.56
CA VAL A 129 1.68 -0.19 -1.61
C VAL A 129 0.55 -0.98 -2.27
N ASP A 130 0.71 -2.31 -2.28
CA ASP A 130 -0.34 -3.22 -2.74
C ASP A 130 -1.41 -3.41 -1.65
N LEU A 131 -2.56 -2.73 -1.83
CA LEU A 131 -3.66 -2.74 -0.86
C LEU A 131 -4.28 -4.12 -0.68
N LYS A 132 -4.31 -4.95 -1.74
CA LYS A 132 -4.87 -6.31 -1.71
C LYS A 132 -3.96 -7.29 -0.98
N ALA A 133 -2.66 -7.02 -0.96
CA ALA A 133 -1.65 -7.84 -0.30
C ALA A 133 -1.21 -7.27 1.06
N THR A 134 -1.68 -6.07 1.44
CA THR A 134 -1.44 -5.45 2.75
C THR A 134 -2.49 -5.93 3.76
N ASN A 135 -2.04 -6.43 4.92
CA ASN A 135 -2.89 -7.08 5.91
C ASN A 135 -3.79 -6.09 6.67
N SER A 136 -5.04 -6.47 6.91
CA SER A 136 -6.00 -5.68 7.69
C SER A 136 -5.59 -5.43 9.15
N LYS A 137 -4.62 -6.21 9.68
CA LYS A 137 -4.03 -6.00 11.01
C LYS A 137 -3.00 -4.87 11.06
N THR A 138 -2.66 -4.25 9.93
CA THR A 138 -1.86 -3.01 9.91
C THR A 138 -2.52 -1.97 10.82
N ARG A 139 -1.72 -1.25 11.61
CA ARG A 139 -2.22 -0.24 12.57
C ARG A 139 -3.12 0.79 11.89
N PRO A 140 -4.21 1.23 12.53
CA PRO A 140 -5.14 2.20 11.92
C PRO A 140 -4.47 3.49 11.43
N SER A 141 -3.48 4.03 12.16
CA SER A 141 -2.75 5.23 11.75
C SER A 141 -1.98 5.03 10.44
N ILE A 142 -1.35 3.87 10.29
CA ILE A 142 -0.57 3.52 9.10
C ILE A 142 -1.49 3.22 7.92
N ARG A 143 -2.62 2.54 8.15
CA ARG A 143 -3.64 2.34 7.13
C ARG A 143 -4.16 3.66 6.58
N TYR A 144 -4.43 4.61 7.47
CA TYR A 144 -4.87 5.95 7.07
C TYR A 144 -3.83 6.67 6.18
N GLU A 145 -2.55 6.57 6.51
CA GLU A 145 -1.47 7.13 5.67
C GLU A 145 -1.39 6.45 4.29
N ILE A 146 -1.49 5.12 4.24
CA ILE A 146 -1.54 4.37 2.98
C ILE A 146 -2.72 4.82 2.11
N GLU A 147 -3.91 4.92 2.70
CA GLU A 147 -5.12 5.36 2.01
C GLU A 147 -5.00 6.79 1.48
N ALA A 148 -4.41 7.69 2.28
CA ALA A 148 -4.19 9.08 1.87
C ALA A 148 -3.21 9.20 0.69
N LEU A 149 -2.11 8.45 0.69
CA LEU A 149 -1.14 8.43 -0.40
C LEU A 149 -1.74 7.88 -1.69
N ASN A 150 -2.48 6.78 -1.63
CA ASN A 150 -3.16 6.22 -2.80
C ASN A 150 -4.20 7.17 -3.38
N LEU A 151 -4.96 7.88 -2.54
CA LEU A 151 -5.91 8.90 -3.01
C LEU A 151 -5.21 10.07 -3.67
N GLN A 152 -4.08 10.51 -3.14
CA GLN A 152 -3.29 11.60 -3.72
C GLN A 152 -2.76 11.23 -5.11
N GLU A 153 -2.22 10.03 -5.28
CA GLU A 153 -1.75 9.50 -6.56
C GLU A 153 -2.88 9.44 -7.58
N PHE A 154 -4.03 8.86 -7.22
CA PHE A 154 -5.21 8.80 -8.07
C PHE A 154 -5.67 10.19 -8.52
N LEU A 155 -5.75 11.17 -7.61
CA LEU A 155 -6.16 12.53 -7.97
C LEU A 155 -5.15 13.21 -8.89
N GLN A 156 -3.86 12.95 -8.74
CA GLN A 156 -2.82 13.50 -9.61
C GLN A 156 -2.90 12.92 -11.02
N GLU A 157 -3.19 11.62 -11.15
CA GLU A 157 -3.38 10.96 -12.44
C GLU A 157 -4.60 11.53 -13.18
N GLU A 158 -5.75 11.65 -12.49
CA GLU A 158 -6.96 12.26 -13.06
C GLU A 158 -6.74 13.70 -13.52
N LEU A 159 -6.01 14.50 -12.74
CA LEU A 159 -5.63 15.86 -13.12
C LEU A 159 -4.77 15.90 -14.39
N ASN A 160 -3.83 14.97 -14.54
CA ASN A 160 -2.98 14.88 -15.72
C ASN A 160 -3.80 14.48 -16.97
N ILE A 161 -4.74 13.53 -16.83
CA ILE A 161 -5.65 13.13 -17.90
C ILE A 161 -6.51 14.33 -18.36
N LEU A 162 -7.02 15.10 -17.41
CA LEU A 162 -7.84 16.30 -17.72
C LEU A 162 -7.01 17.39 -18.41
N LYS A 163 -5.78 17.65 -17.96
CA LYS A 163 -4.87 18.59 -18.62
C LYS A 163 -4.64 18.22 -20.08
N ASN A 164 -4.35 16.95 -20.36
CA ASN A 164 -4.09 16.46 -21.72
C ASN A 164 -5.31 16.48 -22.65
N LYS A 165 -6.53 16.59 -22.10
CA LYS A 165 -7.78 16.72 -22.89
C LYS A 165 -8.14 18.18 -23.19
N ILE A 166 -7.57 19.15 -22.47
CA ILE A 166 -7.92 20.57 -22.57
C ILE A 166 -6.89 21.34 -23.43
N PHE A 167 -5.65 20.83 -23.52
CA PHE A 167 -4.56 21.39 -24.31
C PHE A 167 -4.16 20.45 -25.45
#